data_e1509e18e7b6b324e9fcca0f46ae7cb5
#
_entry.id   e1509e18e7b6b324e9fcca0f46ae7cb5
#
_cell.length_a   1.000
_cell.length_b   1.000
_cell.length_c   1.000
_cell.angle_alpha   90.00
_cell.angle_beta   90.00
_cell.angle_gamma   90.00
#
_symmetry.space_group_name_H-M   'P 1'
#
loop_
_entity.id
_entity.type
_entity.pdbx_description
1 polymer ?
#
loop_
_entity_poly.entity_id
_entity_poly.type
_entity_poly.pdbx_seq_one_letter_code
_entity_poly.pdbx_strand_id
1 'polypeptide(L)'
;MTYLVPHSPSKKIILNSSGLLNELKFLVKDMCDIKGLKTSCGNPDFFNKCIPAKEYAPFLKGILNAGASLNGITICDEFFYSLIGENGHYGTPTNLNAPSCVPGGSSSG
;
A
#
# COMPACT_ATOMS: atom_id res chain seq x y z
N MET A 1 7.94 -10.14 10.71
CA MET A 1 8.29 -9.20 9.63
C MET A 1 7.03 -8.72 8.96
N THR A 2 6.96 -7.46 8.66
CA THR A 2 5.77 -6.88 8.04
C THR A 2 6.04 -6.52 6.57
N TYR A 3 5.04 -6.70 5.75
CA TYR A 3 4.96 -6.20 4.37
C TYR A 3 4.17 -4.89 4.29
N LEU A 4 3.60 -4.45 5.42
CA LEU A 4 2.82 -3.23 5.51
C LEU A 4 3.68 -2.07 6.02
N VAL A 5 3.38 -0.86 5.54
CA VAL A 5 4.00 0.36 6.07
C VAL A 5 3.51 0.65 7.50
N PRO A 6 4.30 1.38 8.32
CA PRO A 6 3.91 1.69 9.71
C PRO A 6 2.60 2.47 9.84
N HIS A 7 2.25 3.25 8.82
CA HIS A 7 1.04 4.07 8.77
C HIS A 7 -0.14 3.38 8.05
N SER A 8 -0.01 2.08 7.76
CA SER A 8 -1.12 1.31 7.20
C SER A 8 -2.32 1.34 8.16
N PRO A 9 -3.55 1.57 7.67
CA PRO A 9 -4.71 1.61 8.53
C PRO A 9 -4.95 0.26 9.22
N SER A 10 -5.29 0.29 10.50
CA SER A 10 -5.58 -0.91 11.29
C SER A 10 -6.94 -1.54 10.97
N LYS A 11 -7.83 -0.76 10.37
CA LYS A 11 -9.17 -1.21 9.95
C LYS A 11 -9.26 -1.20 8.44
N LYS A 12 -9.92 -2.23 7.90
CA LYS A 12 -10.22 -2.28 6.46
C LYS A 12 -11.12 -1.12 6.03
N ILE A 13 -10.93 -0.67 4.79
CA ILE A 13 -11.75 0.38 4.19
C ILE A 13 -12.72 -0.28 3.21
N ILE A 14 -14.01 0.00 3.41
CA ILE A 14 -15.11 -0.48 2.56
C ILE A 14 -15.97 0.72 2.22
N LEU A 15 -16.25 0.94 0.92
CA LEU A 15 -17.19 1.97 0.46
C LEU A 15 -18.55 1.38 0.04
N ASN A 16 -18.58 0.11 -0.33
CA ASN A 16 -19.79 -0.58 -0.74
C ASN A 16 -19.76 -2.01 -0.21
N SER A 17 -20.78 -2.43 0.53
CA SER A 17 -20.90 -3.78 1.07
C SER A 17 -21.48 -4.80 0.09
N SER A 18 -21.84 -4.36 -1.11
CA SER A 18 -22.32 -5.19 -2.21
C SER A 18 -21.58 -4.80 -3.49
N GLY A 19 -21.81 -5.49 -4.58
CA GLY A 19 -21.15 -5.23 -5.85
C GLY A 19 -20.39 -6.44 -6.36
N LEU A 20 -19.85 -6.32 -7.57
CA LEU A 20 -19.18 -7.45 -8.24
C LEU A 20 -17.93 -7.95 -7.54
N LEU A 21 -17.25 -7.10 -6.78
CA LEU A 21 -16.03 -7.43 -6.06
C LEU A 21 -16.27 -7.60 -4.55
N ASN A 22 -17.51 -7.78 -4.15
CA ASN A 22 -17.84 -8.03 -2.75
C ASN A 22 -17.07 -9.25 -2.23
N GLU A 23 -16.60 -9.16 -0.98
CA GLU A 23 -15.77 -10.15 -0.30
C GLU A 23 -14.32 -10.27 -0.80
N LEU A 24 -13.96 -9.65 -1.90
CA LEU A 24 -12.57 -9.59 -2.31
C LEU A 24 -11.79 -8.60 -1.43
N LYS A 25 -10.59 -9.00 -1.08
CA LYS A 25 -9.66 -8.22 -0.26
C LYS A 25 -8.44 -7.86 -1.09
N PHE A 26 -7.93 -6.67 -0.90
CA PHE A 26 -6.71 -6.26 -1.58
C PHE A 26 -5.84 -5.36 -0.70
N LEU A 27 -4.59 -5.26 -1.09
CA LEU A 27 -3.62 -4.33 -0.54
C LEU A 27 -3.23 -3.33 -1.62
N VAL A 28 -2.78 -2.17 -1.22
CA VAL A 28 -2.35 -1.14 -2.17
C VAL A 28 -0.92 -0.69 -1.85
N LYS A 29 -0.17 -0.42 -2.89
CA LYS A 29 1.19 0.12 -2.77
C LYS A 29 1.17 1.53 -2.20
N ASP A 30 2.16 1.85 -1.38
CA ASP A 30 2.34 3.17 -0.75
C ASP A 30 2.74 4.26 -1.75
N MET A 31 1.96 4.41 -2.78
CA MET A 31 2.01 5.47 -3.78
C MET A 31 0.62 5.96 -4.17
N CYS A 32 -0.41 5.29 -3.69
CA CYS A 32 -1.77 5.55 -4.14
C CYS A 32 -2.51 6.43 -3.13
N ASP A 33 -3.15 7.47 -3.59
CA ASP A 33 -3.95 8.33 -2.75
C ASP A 33 -5.16 7.60 -2.19
N ILE A 34 -5.25 7.59 -0.86
CA ILE A 34 -6.41 7.10 -0.11
C ILE A 34 -6.99 8.30 0.62
N LYS A 35 -8.24 8.61 0.35
CA LYS A 35 -8.91 9.76 0.98
C LYS A 35 -8.74 9.78 2.50
N GLY A 36 -8.24 10.89 3.02
CA GLY A 36 -8.02 11.11 4.46
C GLY A 36 -6.71 10.55 4.99
N LEU A 37 -5.92 9.85 4.18
CA LEU A 37 -4.62 9.29 4.58
C LEU A 37 -3.47 9.97 3.85
N LYS A 38 -2.29 9.89 4.45
CA LYS A 38 -1.04 10.33 3.84
C LYS A 38 -0.37 9.18 3.11
N THR A 39 0.37 9.49 2.06
CA THR A 39 1.21 8.55 1.30
C THR A 39 2.67 8.87 1.56
N SER A 40 3.51 7.87 1.77
CA SER A 40 4.94 8.11 2.02
C SER A 40 5.84 7.89 0.81
N CYS A 41 5.37 7.19 -0.20
CA CYS A 41 6.22 6.78 -1.33
C CYS A 41 7.50 6.05 -0.87
N GLY A 42 7.39 5.31 0.22
CA GLY A 42 8.53 4.59 0.81
C GLY A 42 9.50 5.47 1.61
N ASN A 43 9.16 6.74 1.89
CA ASN A 43 10.05 7.69 2.55
C ASN A 43 9.35 8.41 3.73
N PRO A 44 9.85 8.27 4.98
CA PRO A 44 9.22 8.88 6.15
C PRO A 44 9.30 10.41 6.17
N ASP A 45 10.32 11.03 5.59
CA ASP A 45 10.42 12.49 5.53
C ASP A 45 9.37 13.07 4.58
N PHE A 46 9.13 12.40 3.46
CA PHE A 46 8.04 12.74 2.56
C PHE A 46 6.68 12.60 3.25
N PHE A 47 6.47 11.50 3.97
CA PHE A 47 5.26 11.29 4.77
C PHE A 47 5.00 12.45 5.75
N ASN A 48 6.04 12.90 6.45
CA ASN A 48 5.92 13.99 7.43
C ASN A 48 5.54 15.33 6.79
N LYS A 49 5.92 15.55 5.54
CA LYS A 49 5.63 16.77 4.78
C LYS A 49 4.30 16.71 4.02
N CYS A 50 3.79 15.51 3.75
CA CYS A 50 2.54 15.33 3.02
C CYS A 50 1.33 15.72 3.84
N ILE A 51 0.30 16.16 3.14
CA ILE A 51 -1.05 16.34 3.69
C ILE A 51 -1.91 15.12 3.31
N PRO A 52 -2.94 14.80 4.10
CA PRO A 52 -3.88 13.75 3.74
C PRO A 52 -4.53 14.01 2.38
N ALA A 53 -4.67 12.96 1.59
CA ALA A 53 -5.31 13.05 0.27
C ALA A 53 -6.77 13.47 0.41
N LYS A 54 -7.23 14.35 -0.48
CA LYS A 54 -8.62 14.83 -0.49
C LYS A 54 -9.56 13.84 -1.15
N GLU A 55 -9.03 13.03 -2.08
CA GLU A 55 -9.78 12.07 -2.87
C GLU A 55 -9.03 10.75 -2.97
N TYR A 56 -9.74 9.69 -3.32
CA TYR A 56 -9.11 8.42 -3.71
C TYR A 56 -8.51 8.54 -5.11
N ALA A 57 -7.40 7.86 -5.36
CA ALA A 57 -6.93 7.62 -6.71
C ALA A 57 -8.08 7.00 -7.55
N PRO A 58 -8.28 7.42 -8.81
CA PRO A 58 -9.46 7.01 -9.59
C PRO A 58 -9.68 5.50 -9.69
N PHE A 59 -8.61 4.73 -9.96
CA PHE A 59 -8.70 3.26 -10.02
C PHE A 59 -9.11 2.66 -8.68
N LEU A 60 -8.56 3.19 -7.59
CA LEU A 60 -8.85 2.73 -6.24
C LEU A 60 -10.31 2.99 -5.86
N LYS A 61 -10.82 4.17 -6.20
CA LYS A 61 -12.23 4.50 -6.03
C LYS A 61 -13.14 3.54 -6.79
N GLY A 62 -12.76 3.18 -8.02
CA GLY A 62 -13.49 2.19 -8.82
C GLY A 62 -13.56 0.81 -8.17
N ILE A 63 -12.43 0.30 -7.69
CA ILE A 63 -12.35 -1.01 -7.01
C ILE A 63 -13.17 -1.02 -5.72
N LEU A 64 -13.07 0.03 -4.91
CA LEU A 64 -13.82 0.16 -3.65
C LEU A 64 -15.34 0.29 -3.91
N ASN A 65 -15.73 1.06 -4.91
CA ASN A 65 -17.15 1.19 -5.29
C ASN A 65 -17.72 -0.12 -5.84
N ALA A 66 -16.89 -0.98 -6.43
CA ALA A 66 -17.30 -2.31 -6.88
C ALA A 66 -17.43 -3.33 -5.73
N GLY A 67 -17.12 -2.95 -4.49
CA GLY A 67 -17.35 -3.76 -3.30
C GLY A 67 -16.13 -4.41 -2.65
N ALA A 68 -14.95 -4.29 -3.23
CA ALA A 68 -13.73 -4.83 -2.63
C ALA A 68 -13.34 -4.06 -1.36
N SER A 69 -12.67 -4.73 -0.44
CA SER A 69 -12.14 -4.13 0.78
C SER A 69 -10.62 -3.91 0.70
N LEU A 70 -10.19 -2.69 1.00
CA LEU A 70 -8.78 -2.36 1.16
C LEU A 70 -8.32 -2.75 2.56
N ASN A 71 -7.36 -3.67 2.64
CA ASN A 71 -6.93 -4.27 3.90
C ASN A 71 -5.56 -3.77 4.38
N GLY A 72 -4.92 -2.87 3.66
CA GLY A 72 -3.65 -2.29 4.09
C GLY A 72 -2.87 -1.64 2.96
N ILE A 73 -1.78 -0.99 3.36
CA ILE A 73 -0.84 -0.29 2.48
C ILE A 73 0.50 -1.02 2.55
N THR A 74 1.04 -1.42 1.41
CA THR A 74 2.27 -2.21 1.35
C THR A 74 3.52 -1.36 1.18
N ILE A 75 4.62 -1.87 1.73
CA ILE A 75 5.95 -1.30 1.53
C ILE A 75 6.31 -1.30 0.04
N CYS A 76 6.99 -0.26 -0.39
CA CYS A 76 7.57 -0.14 -1.72
C CYS A 76 8.99 0.38 -1.63
N ASP A 77 9.75 0.26 -2.72
CA ASP A 77 11.04 0.91 -2.84
C ASP A 77 10.88 2.42 -2.73
N GLU A 78 11.85 3.08 -2.12
CA GLU A 78 11.83 4.53 -1.92
C GLU A 78 11.68 5.26 -3.25
N PHE A 79 10.64 6.07 -3.37
CA PHE A 79 10.24 6.77 -4.61
C PHE A 79 10.24 5.87 -5.85
N PHE A 80 10.01 4.57 -5.65
CA PHE A 80 9.92 3.56 -6.73
C PHE A 80 11.20 3.39 -7.54
N TYR A 81 12.30 3.92 -7.03
CA TYR A 81 13.59 3.96 -7.73
C TYR A 81 14.48 2.77 -7.33
N SER A 82 13.99 1.57 -7.56
CA SER A 82 14.70 0.31 -7.42
C SER A 82 13.85 -0.83 -8.01
N LEU A 83 14.47 -1.99 -8.21
CA LEU A 83 13.81 -3.20 -8.69
C LEU A 83 13.98 -4.38 -7.73
N ILE A 84 14.64 -4.19 -6.60
CA ILE A 84 15.00 -5.27 -5.68
C ILE A 84 14.07 -5.41 -4.49
N GLY A 85 13.32 -4.36 -4.16
CA GLY A 85 12.34 -4.41 -3.07
C GLY A 85 12.90 -4.11 -1.70
N GLU A 86 14.11 -3.61 -1.58
CA GLU A 86 14.68 -3.17 -0.32
C GLU A 86 14.30 -1.71 -0.01
N ASN A 87 13.86 -1.47 1.22
CA ASN A 87 13.57 -0.13 1.71
C ASN A 87 14.37 0.10 3.00
N GLY A 88 15.28 1.09 2.98
CA GLY A 88 16.16 1.39 4.11
C GLY A 88 15.45 1.98 5.33
N HIS A 89 14.20 2.44 5.17
CA HIS A 89 13.41 3.07 6.23
C HIS A 89 12.41 2.09 6.86
N TYR A 90 11.68 1.35 6.02
CA TYR A 90 10.57 0.49 6.46
C TYR A 90 10.92 -1.00 6.46
N GLY A 91 12.09 -1.34 5.94
CA GLY A 91 12.57 -2.72 5.86
C GLY A 91 12.21 -3.41 4.55
N THR A 92 12.66 -4.64 4.44
CA THR A 92 12.52 -5.46 3.23
C THR A 92 11.54 -6.59 3.52
N PRO A 93 10.42 -6.68 2.80
CA PRO A 93 9.51 -7.83 2.92
C PRO A 93 10.21 -9.13 2.58
N THR A 94 9.84 -10.20 3.25
CA THR A 94 10.41 -11.53 2.98
C THR A 94 9.62 -12.23 1.88
N ASN A 95 10.32 -12.70 0.85
CA ASN A 95 9.73 -13.63 -0.11
C ASN A 95 9.60 -15.01 0.57
N LEU A 96 8.39 -15.40 0.90
CA LEU A 96 8.12 -16.64 1.63
C LEU A 96 8.53 -17.90 0.85
N ASN A 97 8.54 -17.83 -0.47
CA ASN A 97 8.94 -18.95 -1.34
C ASN A 97 10.46 -19.00 -1.59
N ALA A 98 11.17 -17.92 -1.29
CA ALA A 98 12.62 -17.82 -1.43
C ALA A 98 13.19 -16.85 -0.38
N PRO A 99 13.21 -17.24 0.92
CA PRO A 99 13.54 -16.32 2.01
C PRO A 99 14.95 -15.74 1.97
N SER A 100 15.86 -16.36 1.25
CA SER A 100 17.22 -15.88 1.05
C SER A 100 17.37 -14.90 -0.11
N CYS A 101 16.30 -14.64 -0.85
CA CYS A 101 16.29 -13.72 -2.00
C CYS A 101 15.55 -12.43 -1.67
N VAL A 102 15.91 -11.35 -2.35
CA VAL A 102 15.12 -10.12 -2.31
C VAL A 102 13.74 -10.34 -2.93
N PRO A 103 12.70 -9.64 -2.46
CA PRO A 103 11.32 -9.87 -2.94
C PRO A 103 11.09 -9.37 -4.37
N GLY A 104 11.94 -8.47 -4.84
CA GLY A 104 11.68 -7.71 -6.05
C GLY A 104 10.86 -6.46 -5.78
N GLY A 105 10.87 -5.52 -6.69
CA GLY A 105 10.25 -4.21 -6.52
C GLY A 105 9.91 -3.55 -7.86
N SER A 106 9.42 -2.36 -7.76
CA SER A 106 9.26 -1.50 -6.56
C SER A 106 8.05 -1.84 -5.69
N SER A 107 7.17 -2.75 -6.07
CA SER A 107 6.00 -3.21 -5.29
C SER A 107 6.39 -4.44 -4.46
N SER A 108 7.14 -4.23 -3.39
CA SER A 108 7.78 -5.32 -2.65
C SER A 108 6.87 -5.98 -1.60
N GLY A 109 5.98 -5.22 -1.03
CA GLY A 109 5.09 -5.69 0.05
C GLY A 109 3.89 -6.57 -0.34
#